data_0c66613a8c87a22ee1456b02f6219c64
#
_entry.id   0c66613a8c87a22ee1456b02f6219c64
#
_cell.length_a   1.000
_cell.length_b   1.000
_cell.length_c   1.000
_cell.angle_alpha   90.00
_cell.angle_beta   90.00
_cell.angle_gamma   90.00
#
_symmetry.space_group_name_H-M   'P 1'
#
loop_
_entity.id
_entity.type
_entity.pdbx_description
1 polymer ?
#
loop_
_entity_poly.entity_id
_entity_poly.type
_entity_poly.pdbx_seq_one_letter_code
_entity_poly.pdbx_strand_id
1 'polypeptide(L)' 'KTKAEMMARIDQTFTEAITLLQDVEPAQLNDELDYFGLNRSKRQIFMLLADHITHHRAQMLVSMRLNGLVPPRYVLYQ' A
#
# COMPACT_ATOMS: atom_id res chain seq x y z
N LYS A 1 -13.08 -9.19 15.75
CA LYS A 1 -13.44 -8.92 14.35
C LYS A 1 -13.46 -10.20 13.54
N THR A 2 -14.45 -10.33 12.68
CA THR A 2 -14.54 -11.49 11.81
C THR A 2 -13.63 -11.32 10.59
N LYS A 3 -13.35 -12.43 9.90
CA LYS A 3 -12.63 -12.40 8.64
C LYS A 3 -13.34 -11.51 7.60
N ALA A 4 -14.66 -11.61 7.52
CA ALA A 4 -15.45 -10.81 6.57
C ALA A 4 -15.34 -9.32 6.86
N GLU A 5 -15.38 -8.93 8.13
CA GLU A 5 -15.21 -7.53 8.53
C GLU A 5 -13.81 -7.01 8.19
N MET A 6 -12.78 -7.83 8.40
CA MET A 6 -11.41 -7.46 8.08
C MET A 6 -11.21 -7.28 6.59
N MET A 7 -11.76 -8.18 5.78
CA MET A 7 -11.67 -8.10 4.32
C MET A 7 -12.41 -6.86 3.79
N ALA A 8 -13.60 -6.58 4.33
CA ALA A 8 -14.36 -5.40 3.93
C ALA A 8 -13.61 -4.11 4.26
N ARG A 9 -12.94 -4.06 5.40
CA ARG A 9 -12.14 -2.90 5.78
C ARG A 9 -10.93 -2.70 4.88
N ILE A 10 -10.27 -3.78 4.49
CA ILE A 10 -9.16 -3.72 3.54
C ILE A 10 -9.63 -3.17 2.20
N ASP A 11 -10.74 -3.71 1.67
CA ASP A 11 -11.31 -3.24 0.41
C ASP A 11 -11.66 -1.77 0.46
N GLN A 12 -12.30 -1.34 1.55
CA GLN A 12 -12.67 0.06 1.74
C GLN A 12 -11.43 0.95 1.76
N THR A 13 -10.39 0.56 2.49
CA THR A 13 -9.15 1.33 2.61
C THR A 13 -8.48 1.49 1.25
N PHE A 14 -8.37 0.43 0.46
CA PHE A 14 -7.77 0.50 -0.87
C PHE A 14 -8.62 1.32 -1.84
N THR A 15 -9.93 1.20 -1.77
CA THR A 15 -10.84 2.00 -2.61
C THR A 15 -10.67 3.48 -2.32
N GLU A 16 -10.64 3.86 -1.05
CA GLU A 16 -10.43 5.25 -0.65
C GLU A 16 -9.08 5.77 -1.11
N ALA A 17 -8.02 4.97 -0.99
CA ALA A 17 -6.68 5.35 -1.43
C ALA A 17 -6.63 5.57 -2.95
N ILE A 18 -7.24 4.68 -3.71
CA ILE A 18 -7.31 4.81 -5.18
C ILE A 18 -8.05 6.09 -5.57
N THR A 19 -9.18 6.37 -4.92
CA THR A 19 -9.95 7.57 -5.18
C THR A 19 -9.14 8.83 -4.92
N LEU A 20 -8.43 8.86 -3.79
CA LEU A 20 -7.57 10.01 -3.45
C LEU A 20 -6.45 10.20 -4.46
N LEU A 21 -5.84 9.10 -4.91
CA LEU A 21 -4.76 9.16 -5.90
C LEU A 21 -5.24 9.66 -7.26
N GLN A 22 -6.46 9.32 -7.66
CA GLN A 22 -7.03 9.77 -8.91
C GLN A 22 -7.25 11.28 -8.94
N ASP A 23 -7.44 11.89 -7.79
CA ASP A 23 -7.65 13.32 -7.66
C ASP A 23 -6.35 14.14 -7.57
N VAL A 24 -5.21 13.48 -7.49
CA VAL A 24 -3.92 14.18 -7.41
C VAL A 24 -3.50 14.68 -8.77
N GLU A 25 -3.28 15.99 -8.86
CA GLU A 25 -2.76 16.61 -10.06
C GLU A 25 -1.25 16.39 -10.17
N PRO A 26 -0.71 16.14 -11.37
CA PRO A 26 0.73 15.91 -11.52
C PRO A 26 1.61 17.01 -10.93
N ALA A 27 1.18 18.27 -11.00
CA ALA A 27 1.93 19.37 -10.42
C ALA A 27 2.03 19.30 -8.89
N GLN A 28 1.05 18.68 -8.24
CA GLN A 28 1.05 18.53 -6.77
C GLN A 28 2.08 17.53 -6.27
N LEU A 29 2.60 16.69 -7.15
CA LEU A 29 3.60 15.69 -6.76
C LEU A 29 4.91 16.30 -6.26
N ASN A 30 5.16 17.54 -6.59
CA ASN A 30 6.34 18.27 -6.13
C ASN A 30 6.10 19.04 -4.84
N ASP A 31 4.86 19.10 -4.35
CA ASP A 31 4.54 19.77 -3.10
C ASP A 31 5.19 19.01 -1.95
N GLU A 32 5.74 19.76 -1.01
CA GLU A 32 6.42 19.17 0.15
C GLU A 32 5.49 19.13 1.36
N LEU A 33 5.64 18.05 2.13
CA LEU A 33 4.93 17.86 3.38
C LEU A 33 5.93 17.49 4.47
N ASP A 34 5.57 17.82 5.71
CA ASP A 34 6.29 17.31 6.87
C ASP A 34 5.91 15.85 7.07
N TYR A 35 6.88 14.95 6.90
CA TYR A 35 6.69 13.52 7.06
C TYR A 35 7.63 13.04 8.17
N PHE A 36 7.07 12.86 9.37
CA PHE A 36 7.81 12.46 10.57
C PHE A 36 9.03 13.35 10.84
N GLY A 37 8.84 14.68 10.72
CA GLY A 37 9.89 15.66 10.97
C GLY A 37 10.82 15.93 9.80
N LEU A 38 10.60 15.31 8.66
CA LEU A 38 11.40 15.50 7.44
C LEU A 38 10.52 16.04 6.32
N ASN A 39 11.03 17.04 5.59
CA ASN A 39 10.33 17.54 4.42
C ASN A 39 10.51 16.56 3.27
N ARG A 40 9.41 16.09 2.70
CA ARG A 40 9.40 15.18 1.56
C ARG A 40 8.34 15.60 0.57
N SER A 41 8.63 15.48 -0.71
CA SER A 41 7.63 15.71 -1.74
C SER A 41 6.55 14.61 -1.70
N LYS A 42 5.36 14.93 -2.19
CA LYS A 42 4.30 13.93 -2.30
C LYS A 42 4.74 12.75 -3.15
N ARG A 43 5.53 13.01 -4.20
CA ARG A 43 6.10 11.94 -5.04
C ARG A 43 6.93 10.96 -4.21
N GLN A 44 7.82 11.48 -3.36
CA GLN A 44 8.66 10.64 -2.49
C GLN A 44 7.83 9.85 -1.50
N ILE A 45 6.79 10.47 -0.95
CA ILE A 45 5.90 9.81 0.01
C ILE A 45 5.14 8.66 -0.67
N PHE A 46 4.63 8.87 -1.90
CA PHE A 46 3.94 7.82 -2.64
C PHE A 46 4.88 6.66 -3.01
N MET A 47 6.12 6.95 -3.37
CA MET A 47 7.11 5.91 -3.66
C MET A 47 7.44 5.11 -2.40
N LEU A 48 7.60 5.80 -1.27
CA LEU A 48 7.85 5.15 0.00
C LEU A 48 6.69 4.26 0.41
N LEU A 49 5.46 4.72 0.18
CA LEU A 49 4.26 3.93 0.47
C LEU A 49 4.23 2.65 -0.37
N ALA A 50 4.56 2.72 -1.65
CA ALA A 50 4.60 1.55 -2.50
C ALA A 50 5.64 0.53 -2.01
N ASP A 51 6.83 1.00 -1.63
CA ASP A 51 7.86 0.14 -1.06
C ASP A 51 7.41 -0.50 0.25
N HIS A 52 6.73 0.26 1.09
CA HIS A 52 6.23 -0.21 2.38
C HIS A 52 5.19 -1.31 2.21
N ILE A 53 4.27 -1.14 1.26
CA ILE A 53 3.27 -2.17 0.94
C ILE A 53 3.94 -3.44 0.46
N THR A 54 4.93 -3.33 -0.41
CA THR A 54 5.69 -4.47 -0.93
C THR A 54 6.39 -5.21 0.21
N HIS A 55 7.01 -4.46 1.13
CA HIS A 55 7.69 -5.02 2.30
C HIS A 55 6.76 -5.89 3.14
N HIS A 56 5.61 -5.36 3.54
CA HIS A 56 4.67 -6.09 4.37
C HIS A 56 4.00 -7.24 3.62
N ARG A 57 3.75 -7.07 2.32
CA ARG A 57 3.21 -8.17 1.51
C ARG A 57 4.17 -9.35 1.49
N ALA A 58 5.47 -9.09 1.31
CA ALA A 58 6.47 -10.15 1.30
C ALA A 58 6.53 -10.88 2.65
N GLN A 59 6.48 -10.13 3.75
CA GLN A 59 6.44 -10.72 5.09
C GLN A 59 5.23 -11.63 5.28
N MET A 60 4.08 -11.20 4.78
CA MET A 60 2.84 -11.97 4.87
C MET A 60 2.94 -13.28 4.09
N LEU A 61 3.54 -13.23 2.89
CA LEU A 61 3.73 -14.43 2.06
C LEU A 61 4.63 -15.45 2.76
N VAL A 62 5.70 -14.99 3.41
CA VAL A 62 6.58 -15.87 4.19
C VAL A 62 5.80 -16.49 5.35
N SER A 63 5.03 -15.70 6.08
CA SER A 63 4.21 -16.18 7.19
C SER A 63 3.20 -17.23 6.73
N MET A 64 2.58 -17.04 5.58
CA MET A 64 1.65 -18.01 5.02
C MET A 64 2.35 -19.35 4.78
N ARG A 65 3.53 -19.32 4.15
CA ARG A 65 4.29 -20.55 3.88
C ARG A 65 4.71 -21.26 5.17
N LEU A 66 5.11 -20.52 6.17
CA LEU A 66 5.48 -21.09 7.48
C LEU A 66 4.29 -21.77 8.15
N ASN A 67 3.07 -21.39 7.82
CA ASN A 67 1.84 -21.98 8.35
C ASN A 67 1.22 -22.99 7.39
N GLY A 68 1.97 -23.45 6.40
CA GLY A 68 1.52 -24.49 5.46
C GLY A 68 0.55 -24.01 4.39
N LEU A 69 0.39 -22.70 4.24
CA LEU A 69 -0.47 -22.13 3.21
C LEU A 69 0.34 -21.79 1.95
N VAL A 70 -0.23 -22.05 0.80
CA VAL A 70 0.41 -21.72 -0.47
C VAL A 70 -0.10 -20.35 -0.93
N PRO A 71 0.77 -19.32 -0.96
CA PRO A 71 0.34 -17.99 -1.40
C PRO A 71 0.06 -17.96 -2.90
N PRO A 72 -0.70 -16.93 -3.35
CA PRO A 72 -0.91 -16.73 -4.77
C PRO A 72 0.42 -16.53 -5.51
N ARG A 73 0.42 -16.91 -6.79
CA ARG A 73 1.60 -16.71 -7.62
C ARG A 73 1.92 -15.22 -7.73
N TYR A 74 3.20 -14.91 -7.62
CA TYR A 74 3.66 -13.54 -7.80
C TYR A 74 3.58 -13.16 -9.29
N VAL A 75 2.94 -12.02 -9.56
CA VAL A 75 2.80 -11.51 -10.93
C VAL A 75 3.31 -10.07 -10.98
N LEU A 76 4.28 -9.82 -11.84
CA LEU A 76 4.86 -8.49 -12.01
C LEU A 76 3.99 -7.61 -12.91
N TYR A 77 3.56 -8.16 -14.03
CA TYR A 77 2.75 -7.45 -15.01
C TYR A 77 1.62 -8.36 -15.51
N GLN A 78 0.53 -7.73 -15.84
CA GLN A 78 -0.60 -8.43 -16.45
C GLN A 78 -1.00 -7.75 -17.74
#